data_02a2dccec516bbd2e541d7734f373cb7
#
_entry.id   02a2dccec516bbd2e541d7734f373cb7
#
_cell.length_a   1.000
_cell.length_b   1.000
_cell.length_c   1.000
_cell.angle_alpha   90.00
_cell.angle_beta   90.00
_cell.angle_gamma   90.00
#
_symmetry.space_group_name_H-M   'P 1'
#
loop_
_entity.id
_entity.type
_entity.pdbx_description
1 polymer ?
#
loop_
_entity_poly.entity_id
_entity_poly.type
_entity_poly.pdbx_seq_one_letter_code
_entity_poly.pdbx_strand_id
1 'polypeptide(L)'
;MSDSFEFNAKSSYEQAELLECGQGRLFGPGNALLPLPPMLMLDRITSITADGGAHGKGQAQAEFHITPDLWFFECHFASDPVMPGCLMQDALWQLLGFFAGWCGLPGKGRAISCGKIKLSEQVLPDNKLLTIELDIKRVVNRRLVLAVADAKAKIDGALALEAEDLRVALF
;
A
#
# COMPACT_ATOMS: atom_id res chain seq x y z
N MET A 1 21.56 -18.13 -20.82
CA MET A 1 20.83 -16.93 -21.27
C MET A 1 20.02 -16.43 -20.08
N SER A 2 20.43 -15.34 -19.45
CA SER A 2 19.63 -14.73 -18.40
C SER A 2 18.48 -13.99 -19.10
N ASP A 3 17.26 -14.51 -19.00
CA ASP A 3 16.09 -13.72 -19.33
C ASP A 3 16.18 -12.43 -18.52
N SER A 4 16.49 -11.33 -19.19
CA SER A 4 16.44 -10.01 -18.56
C SER A 4 14.98 -9.75 -18.23
N PHE A 5 14.65 -9.77 -16.94
CA PHE A 5 13.32 -9.41 -16.48
C PHE A 5 13.05 -7.95 -16.87
N GLU A 6 12.08 -7.72 -17.72
CA GLU A 6 11.69 -6.39 -18.18
C GLU A 6 10.37 -5.99 -17.52
N PHE A 7 10.44 -5.05 -16.57
CA PHE A 7 9.26 -4.47 -15.95
C PHE A 7 8.78 -3.25 -16.74
N ASN A 8 7.54 -3.29 -17.19
CA ASN A 8 6.91 -2.19 -17.91
C ASN A 8 5.94 -1.46 -16.96
N ALA A 9 6.34 -0.28 -16.48
CA ALA A 9 5.57 0.51 -15.53
C ALA A 9 4.26 1.02 -16.14
N LYS A 10 3.15 0.77 -15.45
CA LYS A 10 1.81 1.27 -15.80
C LYS A 10 1.40 2.34 -14.78
N SER A 11 0.38 3.12 -15.11
CA SER A 11 -0.19 4.14 -14.22
C SER A 11 -1.35 3.63 -13.35
N SER A 12 -1.79 2.38 -13.53
CA SER A 12 -2.82 1.70 -12.73
C SER A 12 -2.61 0.19 -12.78
N TYR A 13 -3.12 -0.52 -11.77
CA TYR A 13 -3.00 -1.98 -11.64
C TYR A 13 -4.27 -2.58 -11.09
N GLU A 14 -4.74 -3.63 -11.72
CA GLU A 14 -5.89 -4.41 -11.28
C GLU A 14 -5.47 -5.54 -10.33
N GLN A 15 -6.44 -6.16 -9.65
CA GLN A 15 -6.19 -7.20 -8.64
C GLN A 15 -5.30 -8.34 -9.14
N ALA A 16 -5.50 -8.81 -10.37
CA ALA A 16 -4.68 -9.87 -10.94
C ALA A 16 -3.18 -9.51 -10.97
N GLU A 17 -2.85 -8.26 -11.26
CA GLU A 17 -1.47 -7.78 -11.29
C GLU A 17 -0.89 -7.60 -9.87
N LEU A 18 -1.73 -7.23 -8.90
CA LEU A 18 -1.31 -7.18 -7.50
C LEU A 18 -1.01 -8.58 -6.96
N LEU A 19 -1.77 -9.59 -7.38
CA LEU A 19 -1.47 -11.00 -7.07
C LEU A 19 -0.17 -11.47 -7.73
N GLU A 20 0.10 -11.06 -8.98
CA GLU A 20 1.39 -11.30 -9.64
C GLU A 20 2.56 -10.67 -8.86
N CYS A 21 2.35 -9.46 -8.31
CA CYS A 21 3.32 -8.83 -7.41
C CYS A 21 3.57 -9.69 -6.17
N GLY A 22 2.49 -10.16 -5.52
CA GLY A 22 2.58 -11.02 -4.34
C GLY A 22 3.28 -12.35 -4.59
N GLN A 23 3.20 -12.87 -5.81
CA GLN A 23 3.85 -14.10 -6.26
C GLN A 23 5.27 -13.89 -6.78
N GLY A 24 5.78 -12.64 -6.76
CA GLY A 24 7.13 -12.30 -7.19
C GLY A 24 7.34 -12.19 -8.69
N ARG A 25 6.27 -12.15 -9.48
CA ARG A 25 6.34 -12.09 -10.93
C ARG A 25 6.29 -10.67 -11.51
N LEU A 26 5.71 -9.71 -10.81
CA LEU A 26 5.54 -8.35 -11.34
C LEU A 26 6.85 -7.56 -11.40
N PHE A 27 7.64 -7.56 -10.33
CA PHE A 27 8.91 -6.81 -10.24
C PHE A 27 10.14 -7.70 -10.38
N GLY A 28 9.96 -9.00 -10.56
CA GLY A 28 11.03 -9.98 -10.68
C GLY A 28 11.59 -10.49 -9.35
N PRO A 29 12.40 -11.54 -9.40
CA PRO A 29 12.92 -12.21 -8.23
C PRO A 29 13.75 -11.29 -7.33
N GLY A 30 13.55 -11.37 -6.01
CA GLY A 30 14.32 -10.61 -5.03
C GLY A 30 13.90 -9.17 -4.82
N ASN A 31 12.89 -8.69 -5.54
CA ASN A 31 12.36 -7.34 -5.44
C ASN A 31 11.12 -7.26 -4.53
N ALA A 32 10.50 -6.07 -4.47
CA ALA A 32 9.35 -5.79 -3.63
C ALA A 32 8.18 -6.76 -3.92
N LEU A 33 7.52 -7.19 -2.87
CA LEU A 33 6.35 -8.07 -2.91
C LEU A 33 5.19 -7.42 -2.16
N LEU A 34 3.98 -7.63 -2.64
CA LEU A 34 2.78 -7.47 -1.83
C LEU A 34 2.51 -8.75 -1.05
N PRO A 35 1.83 -8.69 0.11
CA PRO A 35 1.30 -9.89 0.72
C PRO A 35 0.20 -10.48 -0.17
N LEU A 36 -0.01 -11.78 -0.07
CA LEU A 36 -1.17 -12.45 -0.69
C LEU A 36 -2.38 -12.39 0.25
N PRO A 37 -3.61 -12.59 -0.27
CA PRO A 37 -4.78 -12.74 0.57
C PRO A 37 -4.58 -13.83 1.66
N PRO A 38 -5.10 -13.66 2.88
CA PRO A 38 -6.01 -12.57 3.28
C PRO A 38 -5.33 -11.27 3.73
N MET A 39 -3.99 -11.19 3.76
CA MET A 39 -3.27 -10.00 4.21
C MET A 39 -3.18 -8.87 3.17
N LEU A 40 -3.44 -9.14 1.90
CA LEU A 40 -3.48 -8.09 0.88
C LEU A 40 -4.64 -7.13 1.17
N MET A 41 -4.31 -5.86 1.41
CA MET A 41 -5.27 -4.79 1.75
C MET A 41 -5.48 -3.82 0.58
N LEU A 42 -5.23 -4.26 -0.63
CA LEU A 42 -5.41 -3.51 -1.88
C LEU A 42 -6.13 -4.39 -2.88
N ASP A 43 -7.24 -3.90 -3.47
CA ASP A 43 -7.91 -4.57 -4.58
C ASP A 43 -7.41 -4.07 -5.93
N ARG A 44 -7.10 -2.77 -6.01
CA ARG A 44 -6.48 -2.17 -7.19
C ARG A 44 -5.72 -0.88 -6.84
N ILE A 45 -4.77 -0.53 -7.68
CA ILE A 45 -4.11 0.78 -7.67
C ILE A 45 -4.73 1.60 -8.79
N THR A 46 -5.47 2.64 -8.44
CA THR A 46 -6.23 3.46 -9.38
C THR A 46 -5.35 4.46 -10.10
N SER A 47 -4.30 4.93 -9.45
CA SER A 47 -3.28 5.79 -10.08
C SER A 47 -1.95 5.69 -9.36
N ILE A 48 -0.86 5.79 -10.13
CA ILE A 48 0.50 5.85 -9.62
C ILE A 48 1.36 6.67 -10.59
N THR A 49 2.10 7.64 -10.07
CA THR A 49 2.95 8.55 -10.86
C THR A 49 4.24 8.85 -10.14
N ALA A 50 5.33 9.10 -10.90
CA ALA A 50 6.64 9.46 -10.35
C ALA A 50 6.78 10.96 -10.05
N ASP A 51 5.81 11.75 -10.40
CA ASP A 51 5.72 13.20 -10.19
C ASP A 51 4.35 13.56 -9.61
N GLY A 52 4.13 14.84 -9.30
CA GLY A 52 2.91 15.30 -8.67
C GLY A 52 2.86 15.01 -7.16
N GLY A 53 1.65 15.01 -6.61
CA GLY A 53 1.42 14.93 -5.16
C GLY A 53 1.81 16.22 -4.43
N ALA A 54 1.56 16.26 -3.13
CA ALA A 54 1.79 17.45 -2.29
C ALA A 54 3.25 17.91 -2.26
N HIS A 55 4.19 17.00 -2.51
CA HIS A 55 5.63 17.27 -2.49
C HIS A 55 6.29 17.29 -3.88
N GLY A 56 5.53 17.06 -4.96
CA GLY A 56 6.04 16.97 -6.33
C GLY A 56 7.04 15.83 -6.57
N LYS A 57 6.95 14.76 -5.78
CA LYS A 57 7.88 13.61 -5.78
C LYS A 57 7.22 12.30 -6.15
N GLY A 58 5.95 12.34 -6.55
CA GLY A 58 5.12 11.21 -6.87
C GLY A 58 3.94 11.04 -5.94
N GLN A 59 2.98 10.29 -6.41
CA GLN A 59 1.76 9.95 -5.66
C GLN A 59 1.25 8.58 -6.08
N ALA A 60 0.47 7.96 -5.22
CA ALA A 60 -0.25 6.74 -5.53
C ALA A 60 -1.61 6.73 -4.85
N GLN A 61 -2.59 6.13 -5.51
CA GLN A 61 -3.93 5.90 -4.96
C GLN A 61 -4.36 4.47 -5.18
N ALA A 62 -4.98 3.88 -4.18
CA ALA A 62 -5.49 2.52 -4.22
C ALA A 62 -6.85 2.42 -3.56
N GLU A 63 -7.52 1.31 -3.80
CA GLU A 63 -8.83 0.99 -3.25
C GLU A 63 -8.83 -0.40 -2.64
N PHE A 64 -9.61 -0.55 -1.57
CA PHE A 64 -9.94 -1.82 -0.94
C PHE A 64 -11.44 -1.85 -0.63
N HIS A 65 -12.15 -2.84 -1.17
CA HIS A 65 -13.58 -2.98 -0.97
C HIS A 65 -13.88 -3.61 0.38
N ILE A 66 -14.79 -3.00 1.11
CA ILE A 66 -15.26 -3.51 2.39
C ILE A 66 -16.52 -4.33 2.15
N THR A 67 -16.48 -5.58 2.61
CA THR A 67 -17.63 -6.50 2.60
C THR A 67 -17.78 -7.12 3.99
N PRO A 68 -19.02 -7.47 4.41
CA PRO A 68 -19.26 -7.97 5.76
C PRO A 68 -18.57 -9.31 6.08
N ASP A 69 -18.18 -10.06 5.06
CA ASP A 69 -17.51 -11.36 5.15
C ASP A 69 -15.98 -11.29 5.21
N LEU A 70 -15.40 -10.08 5.28
CA LEU A 70 -13.96 -9.95 5.46
C LEU A 70 -13.52 -10.57 6.79
N TRP A 71 -12.46 -11.37 6.74
CA TRP A 71 -11.99 -12.24 7.82
C TRP A 71 -11.82 -11.55 9.18
N PHE A 72 -11.40 -10.29 9.19
CA PHE A 72 -11.16 -9.56 10.44
C PHE A 72 -12.46 -9.17 11.16
N PHE A 73 -13.59 -9.03 10.48
CA PHE A 73 -14.87 -8.74 11.12
C PHE A 73 -15.40 -9.90 11.97
N GLU A 74 -15.04 -11.14 11.61
CA GLU A 74 -15.43 -12.32 12.37
C GLU A 74 -14.74 -12.40 13.74
N CYS A 75 -13.53 -11.89 13.84
CA CYS A 75 -12.69 -12.03 15.04
C CYS A 75 -12.35 -10.71 15.77
N HIS A 76 -12.58 -9.58 15.15
CA HIS A 76 -12.21 -8.28 15.71
C HIS A 76 -13.41 -7.28 15.68
N PHE A 77 -14.33 -7.38 16.64
CA PHE A 77 -14.47 -8.38 17.72
C PHE A 77 -15.75 -9.19 17.48
N ALA A 78 -15.90 -10.36 18.07
CA ALA A 78 -17.03 -11.26 17.83
C ALA A 78 -18.41 -10.61 18.06
N SER A 79 -18.53 -9.70 19.01
CA SER A 79 -19.79 -8.96 19.33
C SER A 79 -19.79 -7.51 18.87
N ASP A 80 -18.69 -7.04 18.27
CA ASP A 80 -18.48 -5.63 17.85
C ASP A 80 -17.51 -5.60 16.67
N PRO A 81 -17.95 -5.98 15.47
CA PRO A 81 -17.07 -6.10 14.31
C PRO A 81 -16.60 -4.73 13.82
N VAL A 82 -15.29 -4.56 13.78
CA VAL A 82 -14.60 -3.36 13.28
C VAL A 82 -13.27 -3.77 12.65
N MET A 83 -12.89 -3.14 11.55
CA MET A 83 -11.58 -3.36 10.95
C MET A 83 -10.46 -2.93 11.92
N PRO A 84 -9.46 -3.78 12.19
CA PRO A 84 -8.30 -3.36 12.96
C PRO A 84 -7.62 -2.14 12.33
N GLY A 85 -7.40 -1.08 13.10
CA GLY A 85 -6.72 0.13 12.60
C GLY A 85 -5.30 -0.14 12.09
N CYS A 86 -4.64 -1.16 12.63
CA CYS A 86 -3.33 -1.60 12.15
C CYS A 86 -3.38 -2.17 10.72
N LEU A 87 -4.52 -2.73 10.26
CA LEU A 87 -4.67 -3.19 8.88
C LEU A 87 -4.85 -2.02 7.90
N MET A 88 -5.54 -0.94 8.30
CA MET A 88 -5.55 0.31 7.52
C MET A 88 -4.13 0.86 7.37
N GLN A 89 -3.36 0.88 8.46
CA GLN A 89 -1.96 1.31 8.42
C GLN A 89 -1.11 0.40 7.52
N ASP A 90 -1.32 -0.91 7.58
CA ASP A 90 -0.59 -1.86 6.73
C ASP A 90 -0.89 -1.64 5.26
N ALA A 91 -2.14 -1.30 4.89
CA ALA A 91 -2.49 -0.93 3.53
C ALA A 91 -1.64 0.25 2.99
N LEU A 92 -1.33 1.23 3.85
CA LEU A 92 -0.44 2.34 3.48
C LEU A 92 0.98 1.85 3.20
N TRP A 93 1.53 0.97 4.04
CA TRP A 93 2.85 0.39 3.82
C TRP A 93 2.89 -0.52 2.60
N GLN A 94 1.83 -1.28 2.34
CA GLN A 94 1.72 -2.12 1.14
C GLN A 94 1.81 -1.26 -0.13
N LEU A 95 1.05 -0.16 -0.18
CA LEU A 95 1.08 0.74 -1.33
C LEU A 95 2.44 1.45 -1.48
N LEU A 96 3.09 1.85 -0.37
CA LEU A 96 4.41 2.47 -0.41
C LEU A 96 5.50 1.48 -0.84
N GLY A 97 5.42 0.23 -0.38
CA GLY A 97 6.31 -0.84 -0.83
C GLY A 97 6.14 -1.16 -2.32
N PHE A 98 4.89 -1.18 -2.80
CA PHE A 98 4.59 -1.31 -4.22
C PHE A 98 5.17 -0.14 -5.03
N PHE A 99 4.97 1.10 -4.56
CA PHE A 99 5.54 2.29 -5.21
C PHE A 99 7.07 2.20 -5.34
N ALA A 100 7.76 1.73 -4.31
CA ALA A 100 9.21 1.54 -4.36
C ALA A 100 9.63 0.51 -5.43
N GLY A 101 8.94 -0.63 -5.51
CA GLY A 101 9.15 -1.62 -6.57
C GLY A 101 8.81 -1.08 -7.96
N TRP A 102 7.73 -0.31 -8.08
CA TRP A 102 7.31 0.35 -9.31
C TRP A 102 8.34 1.36 -9.83
N CYS A 103 9.06 2.03 -8.91
CA CYS A 103 10.19 2.89 -9.26
C CYS A 103 11.45 2.10 -9.70
N GLY A 104 11.40 0.78 -9.72
CA GLY A 104 12.55 -0.07 -10.06
C GLY A 104 13.61 -0.16 -8.97
N LEU A 105 13.25 0.14 -7.72
CA LEU A 105 14.17 0.02 -6.60
C LEU A 105 14.39 -1.44 -6.24
N PRO A 106 15.65 -1.90 -6.08
CA PRO A 106 15.94 -3.29 -5.79
C PRO A 106 15.72 -3.64 -4.32
N GLY A 107 15.42 -4.91 -4.06
CA GLY A 107 15.34 -5.47 -2.72
C GLY A 107 13.93 -5.76 -2.24
N LYS A 108 13.84 -6.49 -1.14
CA LYS A 108 12.58 -6.90 -0.49
C LYS A 108 12.11 -5.81 0.48
N GLY A 109 10.89 -5.34 0.32
CA GLY A 109 10.31 -4.29 1.14
C GLY A 109 10.07 -4.69 2.59
N ARG A 110 10.36 -3.78 3.52
CA ARG A 110 10.02 -3.89 4.94
C ARG A 110 9.50 -2.55 5.45
N ALA A 111 8.40 -2.59 6.20
CA ALA A 111 7.93 -1.46 6.98
C ALA A 111 8.98 -1.12 8.05
N ILE A 112 9.37 0.14 8.13
CA ILE A 112 10.42 0.59 9.06
C ILE A 112 9.84 1.42 10.19
N SER A 113 9.08 2.45 9.86
CA SER A 113 8.52 3.35 10.86
C SER A 113 7.41 4.22 10.27
N CYS A 114 6.66 4.84 11.17
CA CYS A 114 5.79 5.95 10.89
C CYS A 114 6.07 7.03 11.94
N GLY A 115 6.11 8.29 11.54
CA GLY A 115 6.36 9.39 12.46
C GLY A 115 5.17 9.68 13.34
N LYS A 116 3.98 9.80 12.74
CA LYS A 116 2.72 10.06 13.44
C LYS A 116 1.58 9.33 12.74
N ILE A 117 0.68 8.79 13.53
CA ILE A 117 -0.57 8.19 13.06
C ILE A 117 -1.73 8.78 13.86
N LYS A 118 -2.80 9.10 13.15
CA LYS A 118 -4.07 9.48 13.75
C LYS A 118 -5.18 8.69 13.09
N LEU A 119 -5.93 7.95 13.90
CA LEU A 119 -7.17 7.27 13.52
C LEU A 119 -8.33 8.17 13.90
N SER A 120 -9.23 8.44 12.97
CA SER A 120 -10.35 9.39 13.12
C SER A 120 -11.70 8.74 12.92
N GLU A 121 -11.78 7.67 12.10
CA GLU A 121 -13.01 6.95 11.82
C GLU A 121 -12.81 5.45 11.94
N GLN A 122 -13.90 4.74 12.21
CA GLN A 122 -13.96 3.28 12.21
C GLN A 122 -14.38 2.77 10.84
N VAL A 123 -13.88 1.60 10.46
CA VAL A 123 -14.34 0.87 9.27
C VAL A 123 -15.21 -0.30 9.73
N LEU A 124 -16.49 -0.22 9.42
CA LEU A 124 -17.53 -1.15 9.85
C LEU A 124 -17.98 -2.06 8.70
N PRO A 125 -18.65 -3.19 8.98
CA PRO A 125 -19.09 -4.14 7.94
C PRO A 125 -20.05 -3.58 6.90
N ASP A 126 -20.75 -2.49 7.19
CA ASP A 126 -21.69 -1.81 6.27
C ASP A 126 -21.04 -0.72 5.40
N ASN A 127 -19.78 -0.36 5.67
CA ASN A 127 -19.01 0.49 4.79
C ASN A 127 -18.75 -0.20 3.44
N LYS A 128 -18.31 0.56 2.43
CA LYS A 128 -18.16 0.08 1.05
C LYS A 128 -16.74 0.16 0.52
N LEU A 129 -16.08 1.29 0.69
CA LEU A 129 -14.83 1.56 0.01
C LEU A 129 -13.81 2.28 0.91
N LEU A 130 -12.68 1.64 1.12
CA LEU A 130 -11.49 2.25 1.69
C LEU A 130 -10.60 2.73 0.54
N THR A 131 -10.34 4.04 0.48
CA THR A 131 -9.39 4.63 -0.46
C THR A 131 -8.11 4.98 0.27
N ILE A 132 -6.97 4.70 -0.36
CA ILE A 132 -5.64 4.91 0.19
C ILE A 132 -4.91 5.89 -0.73
N GLU A 133 -4.31 6.92 -0.15
CA GLU A 133 -3.61 7.98 -0.87
C GLU A 133 -2.20 8.13 -0.28
N LEU A 134 -1.19 8.17 -1.15
CA LEU A 134 0.19 8.48 -0.79
C LEU A 134 0.66 9.74 -1.48
N ASP A 135 1.31 10.61 -0.73
CA ASP A 135 2.12 11.73 -1.22
C ASP A 135 3.58 11.45 -0.91
N ILE A 136 4.37 11.18 -1.94
CA ILE A 136 5.77 10.78 -1.78
C ILE A 136 6.63 12.00 -1.40
N LYS A 137 7.32 11.91 -0.28
CA LYS A 137 8.24 12.95 0.22
C LYS A 137 9.65 12.75 -0.31
N ARG A 138 10.09 11.50 -0.36
CA ARG A 138 11.47 11.19 -0.73
C ARG A 138 11.63 9.73 -1.12
N VAL A 139 12.42 9.51 -2.16
CA VAL A 139 12.97 8.20 -2.52
C VAL A 139 14.49 8.29 -2.49
N VAL A 140 15.12 7.35 -1.81
CA VAL A 140 16.57 7.24 -1.68
C VAL A 140 17.01 5.91 -2.24
N ASN A 141 17.91 5.94 -3.21
CA ASN A 141 18.54 4.75 -3.78
C ASN A 141 20.06 4.87 -3.64
N ARG A 142 20.57 4.53 -2.47
CA ARG A 142 21.99 4.53 -2.14
C ARG A 142 22.31 3.27 -1.36
N ARG A 143 23.22 3.33 -0.39
CA ARG A 143 23.53 2.21 0.52
C ARG A 143 22.28 1.68 1.26
N LEU A 144 21.32 2.56 1.57
CA LEU A 144 19.99 2.21 2.05
C LEU A 144 18.97 2.62 0.96
N VAL A 145 18.13 1.70 0.55
CA VAL A 145 16.99 1.98 -0.34
C VAL A 145 15.78 2.27 0.53
N LEU A 146 15.21 3.46 0.38
CA LEU A 146 14.17 3.97 1.27
C LEU A 146 13.14 4.79 0.50
N ALA A 147 11.86 4.55 0.75
CA ALA A 147 10.75 5.40 0.34
C ALA A 147 10.07 6.00 1.58
N VAL A 148 9.77 7.29 1.52
CA VAL A 148 9.10 8.05 2.58
C VAL A 148 7.91 8.79 1.98
N ALA A 149 6.75 8.68 2.64
CA ALA A 149 5.52 9.34 2.21
C ALA A 149 4.71 9.87 3.40
N ASP A 150 3.86 10.86 3.13
CA ASP A 150 2.67 11.11 3.93
C ASP A 150 1.52 10.33 3.30
N ALA A 151 0.56 9.90 4.10
CA ALA A 151 -0.49 9.01 3.65
C ALA A 151 -1.83 9.30 4.32
N LYS A 152 -2.91 8.96 3.62
CA LYS A 152 -4.28 9.04 4.13
C LYS A 152 -5.07 7.81 3.72
N ALA A 153 -5.97 7.39 4.59
CA ALA A 153 -7.03 6.45 4.24
C ALA A 153 -8.38 7.09 4.52
N LYS A 154 -9.33 6.91 3.59
CA LYS A 154 -10.69 7.41 3.70
C LYS A 154 -11.66 6.25 3.58
N ILE A 155 -12.67 6.21 4.43
CA ILE A 155 -13.77 5.25 4.35
C ILE A 155 -15.02 5.95 3.85
N ASP A 156 -15.54 5.50 2.70
CA ASP A 156 -16.70 6.10 2.03
C ASP A 156 -16.58 7.63 1.89
N GLY A 157 -15.34 8.11 1.64
CA GLY A 157 -14.99 9.52 1.49
C GLY A 157 -14.64 10.26 2.80
N ALA A 158 -14.94 9.70 3.97
CA ALA A 158 -14.57 10.28 5.26
C ALA A 158 -13.14 9.92 5.65
N LEU A 159 -12.36 10.90 6.15
CA LEU A 159 -10.99 10.68 6.58
C LEU A 159 -10.93 9.73 7.79
N ALA A 160 -10.35 8.56 7.61
CA ALA A 160 -10.25 7.52 8.63
C ALA A 160 -8.88 7.42 9.27
N LEU A 161 -7.81 7.65 8.50
CA LEU A 161 -6.45 7.58 8.98
C LEU A 161 -5.56 8.60 8.28
N GLU A 162 -4.70 9.26 9.04
CA GLU A 162 -3.58 10.08 8.55
C GLU A 162 -2.27 9.53 9.10
N ALA A 163 -1.25 9.46 8.25
CA ALA A 163 0.09 9.04 8.60
C ALA A 163 1.12 10.03 8.07
N GLU A 164 2.05 10.45 8.90
CA GLU A 164 3.16 11.33 8.53
C GLU A 164 4.47 10.53 8.57
N ASP A 165 5.36 10.76 7.61
CA ASP A 165 6.68 10.12 7.53
C ASP A 165 6.61 8.58 7.58
N LEU A 166 5.67 8.02 6.84
CA LEU A 166 5.60 6.58 6.61
C LEU A 166 6.84 6.12 5.84
N ARG A 167 7.53 5.08 6.32
CA ARG A 167 8.81 4.63 5.75
C ARG A 167 8.82 3.15 5.43
N VAL A 168 9.26 2.83 4.23
CA VAL A 168 9.58 1.47 3.77
C VAL A 168 11.04 1.47 3.30
N ALA A 169 11.80 0.47 3.75
CA ALA A 169 13.12 0.20 3.20
C ALA A 169 13.12 -1.11 2.41
N LEU A 170 14.04 -1.22 1.44
CA LEU A 170 14.25 -2.41 0.64
C LEU A 170 15.66 -2.97 0.93
N PHE A 171 15.72 -4.31 1.15
CA PHE A 171 16.94 -5.05 1.53
C PHE A 171 17.20 -6.22 0.58
#